data_4bab778784ffa063fa2ef434cff13980
#
_entry.id   4bab778784ffa063fa2ef434cff13980
#
_cell.length_a   1.000
_cell.length_b   1.000
_cell.length_c   1.000
_cell.angle_alpha   90.00
_cell.angle_beta   90.00
_cell.angle_gamma   90.00
#
_symmetry.space_group_name_H-M   'P 1'
#
loop_
_entity.id
_entity.type
_entity.pdbx_description
1 polymer ?
#
loop_
_entity_poly.entity_id
_entity_poly.type
_entity_poly.pdbx_seq_one_letter_code
_entity_poly.pdbx_strand_id
1 'polypeptide(L)'
;MKDVFAPNGGVFVNRLVEYVSGKGHDFSSLINNKITIPGQLSDSNQVLPVYEHSLVFGLAERVCNDASIGYSLAHQCTLRDAGLVGYAISASETLGEALQTLTRLSSIFDVVSTSVENGQVDLRWDYGSQGKLDLRHWSEFIAALLVRSLKTLSTGTATPVAVEFTHAPQAASEPAVLAFGLRPGYRGRVNRLTFREQDLAQPLRSADAGLLRLLLEHAELLRRRPDRNSNDLSITVERLIMDGMSDGEASLAQVADLLDMSQRTLSRKLAGEGTSFFAILEGVRKSLALRYLHQNEKSLSEISFA
;
A
#
# COMPACT_ATOMS: atom_id res chain seq x y z
N MET A 1 10.46 -11.48 4.20
CA MET A 1 9.20 -11.01 3.58
C MET A 1 9.49 -9.63 3.01
N LYS A 2 9.28 -9.40 1.71
CA LYS A 2 9.54 -8.07 1.12
C LYS A 2 8.54 -7.09 1.72
N ASP A 3 9.00 -5.99 2.30
CA ASP A 3 8.10 -4.93 2.71
C ASP A 3 7.48 -4.34 1.44
N VAL A 4 6.16 -4.43 1.38
CA VAL A 4 5.41 -3.85 0.29
C VAL A 4 5.07 -2.42 0.69
N PHE A 5 5.58 -1.46 -0.06
CA PHE A 5 5.33 -0.05 0.17
C PHE A 5 4.23 0.46 -0.76
N ALA A 6 3.37 1.31 -0.23
CA ALA A 6 2.38 2.01 -1.03
C ALA A 6 2.97 3.34 -1.50
N PRO A 7 3.12 3.58 -2.81
CA PRO A 7 3.52 4.88 -3.29
C PRO A 7 2.51 5.94 -2.83
N ASN A 8 3.01 7.07 -2.32
CA ASN A 8 2.21 8.16 -1.75
C ASN A 8 1.27 7.75 -0.60
N GLY A 9 1.64 6.73 0.16
CA GLY A 9 0.86 6.26 1.31
C GLY A 9 0.55 7.37 2.31
N GLY A 10 1.48 8.27 2.55
CA GLY A 10 1.30 9.43 3.43
C GLY A 10 0.16 10.36 3.01
N VAL A 11 -0.02 10.58 1.71
CA VAL A 11 -1.14 11.41 1.19
C VAL A 11 -2.48 10.78 1.55
N PHE A 12 -2.64 9.48 1.32
CA PHE A 12 -3.89 8.79 1.59
C PHE A 12 -4.19 8.68 3.09
N VAL A 13 -3.16 8.54 3.94
CA VAL A 13 -3.31 8.61 5.39
C VAL A 13 -3.78 10.01 5.81
N ASN A 14 -3.22 11.08 5.24
CA ASN A 14 -3.68 12.45 5.50
C ASN A 14 -5.15 12.66 5.07
N ARG A 15 -5.55 12.14 3.90
CA ARG A 15 -6.94 12.17 3.45
C ARG A 15 -7.87 11.41 4.41
N LEU A 16 -7.41 10.28 4.93
CA LEU A 16 -8.18 9.54 5.93
C LEU A 16 -8.30 10.33 7.25
N VAL A 17 -7.22 11.00 7.68
CA VAL A 17 -7.25 11.90 8.84
C VAL A 17 -8.27 13.02 8.63
N GLU A 18 -8.24 13.70 7.49
CA GLU A 18 -9.21 14.74 7.14
C GLU A 18 -10.65 14.22 7.16
N TYR A 19 -10.87 13.05 6.56
CA TYR A 19 -12.18 12.41 6.49
C TYR A 19 -12.74 12.08 7.87
N VAL A 20 -11.93 11.44 8.75
CA VAL A 20 -12.35 11.05 10.10
C VAL A 20 -12.53 12.28 10.99
N SER A 21 -11.65 13.28 10.86
CA SER A 21 -11.76 14.55 11.60
C SER A 21 -13.02 15.32 11.17
N GLY A 22 -13.38 15.28 9.89
CA GLY A 22 -14.64 15.85 9.39
C GLY A 22 -15.91 15.19 9.97
N LYS A 23 -15.78 13.96 10.52
CA LYS A 23 -16.84 13.28 11.27
C LYS A 23 -16.86 13.64 12.77
N GLY A 24 -16.00 14.55 13.23
CA GLY A 24 -15.96 15.04 14.60
C GLY A 24 -15.01 14.27 15.53
N HIS A 25 -14.09 13.46 15.00
CA HIS A 25 -13.13 12.70 15.80
C HIS A 25 -11.72 13.31 15.70
N ASP A 26 -11.01 13.47 16.81
CA ASP A 26 -9.59 13.85 16.80
C ASP A 26 -8.71 12.65 16.43
N PHE A 27 -8.69 12.36 15.13
CA PHE A 27 -8.01 11.19 14.63
C PHE A 27 -6.49 11.35 14.61
N SER A 28 -5.98 12.56 14.43
CA SER A 28 -4.54 12.85 14.46
C SER A 28 -3.93 12.47 15.80
N SER A 29 -4.54 12.89 16.90
CA SER A 29 -4.09 12.51 18.25
C SER A 29 -4.20 11.01 18.50
N LEU A 30 -5.23 10.35 17.97
CA LEU A 30 -5.40 8.90 18.10
C LEU A 30 -4.32 8.13 17.33
N ILE A 31 -3.94 8.56 16.14
CA ILE A 31 -2.85 7.96 15.38
C ILE A 31 -1.52 8.15 16.12
N ASN A 32 -1.18 9.38 16.49
CA ASN A 32 0.08 9.70 17.17
C ASN A 32 0.27 8.91 18.47
N ASN A 33 -0.82 8.63 19.19
CA ASN A 33 -0.78 7.87 20.45
C ASN A 33 -0.72 6.35 20.26
N LYS A 34 -1.16 5.82 19.11
CA LYS A 34 -1.33 4.37 18.89
C LYS A 34 -0.42 3.81 17.82
N ILE A 35 0.05 4.62 16.90
CA ILE A 35 0.81 4.19 15.73
C ILE A 35 2.06 5.06 15.66
N THR A 36 3.24 4.43 15.73
CA THR A 36 4.50 5.14 15.49
C THR A 36 4.72 5.19 13.98
N ILE A 37 4.18 6.21 13.32
CA ILE A 37 4.50 6.46 11.92
C ILE A 37 5.86 7.18 11.90
N PRO A 38 6.90 6.62 11.26
CA PRO A 38 8.17 7.30 11.13
C PRO A 38 8.00 8.60 10.33
N GLY A 39 8.33 9.72 10.93
CA GLY A 39 8.19 11.04 10.32
C GLY A 39 6.86 11.73 10.68
N GLN A 40 6.78 13.03 10.35
CA GLN A 40 5.55 13.77 10.54
C GLN A 40 4.57 13.40 9.41
N LEU A 41 3.31 13.13 9.75
CA LEU A 41 2.20 12.92 8.79
C LEU A 41 2.08 14.04 7.74
N SER A 42 2.78 15.16 7.96
CA SER A 42 2.82 16.32 7.05
C SER A 42 3.67 16.11 5.78
N ASP A 43 4.52 15.09 5.73
CA ASP A 43 5.28 14.81 4.50
C ASP A 43 4.43 13.96 3.53
N SER A 44 3.78 14.63 2.60
CA SER A 44 2.94 14.01 1.57
C SER A 44 3.70 13.07 0.62
N ASN A 45 5.02 13.14 0.60
CA ASN A 45 5.87 12.28 -0.25
C ASN A 45 6.36 11.02 0.48
N GLN A 46 5.95 10.83 1.73
CA GLN A 46 6.36 9.68 2.51
C GLN A 46 5.79 8.39 1.94
N VAL A 47 6.66 7.47 1.64
CA VAL A 47 6.30 6.09 1.28
C VAL A 47 6.04 5.34 2.58
N LEU A 48 4.83 4.85 2.77
CA LEU A 48 4.44 4.11 3.97
C LEU A 48 4.36 2.61 3.68
N PRO A 49 4.87 1.76 4.58
CA PRO A 49 4.65 0.33 4.50
C PRO A 49 3.16 -0.02 4.50
N VAL A 50 2.79 -1.05 3.75
CA VAL A 50 1.38 -1.45 3.61
C VAL A 50 0.75 -1.85 4.94
N TYR A 51 1.54 -2.38 5.89
CA TYR A 51 1.03 -2.72 7.22
C TYR A 51 0.53 -1.50 8.02
N GLU A 52 1.14 -0.33 7.83
CA GLU A 52 0.69 0.91 8.47
C GLU A 52 -0.69 1.33 7.97
N HIS A 53 -0.98 1.12 6.69
CA HIS A 53 -2.32 1.32 6.15
C HIS A 53 -3.35 0.41 6.83
N SER A 54 -3.01 -0.86 7.06
CA SER A 54 -3.87 -1.78 7.81
C SER A 54 -4.23 -1.23 9.19
N LEU A 55 -3.22 -0.73 9.93
CA LEU A 55 -3.42 -0.20 11.27
C LEU A 55 -4.27 1.07 11.27
N VAL A 56 -3.97 2.02 10.37
CA VAL A 56 -4.67 3.31 10.30
C VAL A 56 -6.12 3.12 9.85
N PHE A 57 -6.36 2.31 8.81
CA PHE A 57 -7.72 2.02 8.35
C PHE A 57 -8.53 1.24 9.39
N GLY A 58 -7.94 0.25 10.06
CA GLY A 58 -8.61 -0.48 11.13
C GLY A 58 -8.94 0.40 12.34
N LEU A 59 -8.12 1.41 12.63
CA LEU A 59 -8.45 2.42 13.65
C LEU A 59 -9.61 3.30 13.19
N ALA A 60 -9.59 3.77 11.94
CA ALA A 60 -10.64 4.60 11.37
C ALA A 60 -12.00 3.88 11.33
N GLU A 61 -12.04 2.59 10.94
CA GLU A 61 -13.23 1.76 11.00
C GLU A 61 -13.86 1.77 12.39
N ARG A 62 -13.05 1.53 13.42
CA ARG A 62 -13.53 1.47 14.82
C ARG A 62 -14.03 2.82 15.31
N VAL A 63 -13.29 3.90 15.02
CA VAL A 63 -13.62 5.25 15.45
C VAL A 63 -14.90 5.76 14.80
N CYS A 64 -15.06 5.52 13.48
CA CYS A 64 -16.24 5.95 12.73
C CYS A 64 -17.38 4.95 12.79
N ASN A 65 -17.18 3.73 13.34
CA ASN A 65 -18.11 2.62 13.24
C ASN A 65 -18.56 2.36 11.78
N ASP A 66 -17.62 2.43 10.85
CA ASP A 66 -17.88 2.36 9.41
C ASP A 66 -17.07 1.21 8.78
N ALA A 67 -17.69 0.04 8.65
CA ALA A 67 -17.09 -1.14 8.04
C ALA A 67 -16.77 -0.97 6.54
N SER A 68 -17.22 0.12 5.92
CA SER A 68 -16.98 0.47 4.52
C SER A 68 -15.99 1.62 4.34
N ILE A 69 -15.17 1.92 5.34
CA ILE A 69 -14.27 3.08 5.38
C ILE A 69 -13.36 3.18 4.14
N GLY A 70 -12.94 2.07 3.55
CA GLY A 70 -12.17 2.04 2.31
C GLY A 70 -12.94 2.65 1.14
N TYR A 71 -14.19 2.24 0.93
CA TYR A 71 -15.07 2.79 -0.11
C TYR A 71 -15.42 4.26 0.16
N SER A 72 -15.71 4.58 1.42
CA SER A 72 -16.03 5.94 1.85
C SER A 72 -14.90 6.92 1.54
N LEU A 73 -13.66 6.54 1.85
CA LEU A 73 -12.47 7.34 1.54
C LEU A 73 -12.25 7.45 0.03
N ALA A 74 -12.47 6.37 -0.74
CA ALA A 74 -12.30 6.39 -2.19
C ALA A 74 -13.18 7.45 -2.87
N HIS A 75 -14.33 7.80 -2.30
CA HIS A 75 -15.16 8.89 -2.80
C HIS A 75 -14.58 10.29 -2.54
N GLN A 76 -13.73 10.45 -1.56
CA GLN A 76 -13.08 11.73 -1.20
C GLN A 76 -11.75 11.95 -1.96
N CYS A 77 -11.13 10.89 -2.46
CA CYS A 77 -9.84 10.95 -3.13
C CYS A 77 -9.97 10.98 -4.66
N THR A 78 -8.93 11.43 -5.33
CA THR A 78 -8.77 11.39 -6.79
C THR A 78 -7.48 10.66 -7.15
N LEU A 79 -7.28 10.27 -8.41
CA LEU A 79 -5.99 9.73 -8.85
C LEU A 79 -4.84 10.71 -8.62
N ARG A 80 -5.10 12.02 -8.65
CA ARG A 80 -4.05 13.03 -8.40
C ARG A 80 -3.47 12.92 -6.99
N ASP A 81 -4.23 12.45 -6.03
CA ASP A 81 -3.75 12.17 -4.67
C ASP A 81 -2.71 11.03 -4.66
N ALA A 82 -2.69 10.17 -5.68
CA ALA A 82 -1.63 9.19 -5.91
C ALA A 82 -0.35 9.79 -6.54
N GLY A 83 -0.23 11.11 -6.62
CA GLY A 83 0.96 11.82 -7.10
C GLY A 83 1.39 11.38 -8.51
N LEU A 84 2.70 11.14 -8.70
CA LEU A 84 3.28 10.78 -9.99
C LEU A 84 2.50 9.66 -10.70
N VAL A 85 2.17 8.59 -9.99
CA VAL A 85 1.43 7.45 -10.55
C VAL A 85 0.05 7.87 -11.02
N GLY A 86 -0.67 8.61 -10.20
CA GLY A 86 -2.03 9.07 -10.53
C GLY A 86 -2.07 10.07 -11.68
N TYR A 87 -1.10 10.99 -11.75
CA TYR A 87 -0.97 11.91 -12.88
C TYR A 87 -0.62 11.17 -14.18
N ALA A 88 0.29 10.19 -14.14
CA ALA A 88 0.68 9.41 -15.31
C ALA A 88 -0.48 8.55 -15.84
N ILE A 89 -1.23 7.89 -14.96
CA ILE A 89 -2.46 7.15 -15.33
C ILE A 89 -3.45 8.12 -16.00
N SER A 90 -3.65 9.30 -15.42
CA SER A 90 -4.60 10.28 -15.95
C SER A 90 -4.17 10.87 -17.30
N ALA A 91 -2.87 10.96 -17.58
CA ALA A 91 -2.32 11.49 -18.82
C ALA A 91 -2.25 10.46 -19.96
N SER A 92 -2.53 9.18 -19.68
CA SER A 92 -2.53 8.10 -20.68
C SER A 92 -3.59 8.34 -21.75
N GLU A 93 -3.32 7.91 -22.99
CA GLU A 93 -4.23 8.11 -24.14
C GLU A 93 -5.46 7.21 -24.06
N THR A 94 -5.27 5.96 -23.60
CA THR A 94 -6.32 4.95 -23.55
C THR A 94 -6.38 4.27 -22.19
N LEU A 95 -7.49 3.57 -21.94
CA LEU A 95 -7.65 2.73 -20.75
C LEU A 95 -6.52 1.68 -20.67
N GLY A 96 -6.17 1.05 -21.80
CA GLY A 96 -5.09 0.06 -21.87
C GLY A 96 -3.74 0.65 -21.49
N GLU A 97 -3.39 1.82 -22.01
CA GLU A 97 -2.16 2.52 -21.64
C GLU A 97 -2.16 2.93 -20.15
N ALA A 98 -3.31 3.34 -19.62
CA ALA A 98 -3.45 3.67 -18.20
C ALA A 98 -3.14 2.46 -17.29
N LEU A 99 -3.66 1.27 -17.63
CA LEU A 99 -3.38 0.03 -16.88
C LEU A 99 -1.91 -0.42 -17.04
N GLN A 100 -1.33 -0.27 -18.24
CA GLN A 100 0.10 -0.54 -18.47
C GLN A 100 0.99 0.43 -17.69
N THR A 101 0.64 1.71 -17.69
CA THR A 101 1.34 2.76 -16.95
C THR A 101 1.31 2.48 -15.45
N LEU A 102 0.13 2.11 -14.90
CA LEU A 102 0.01 1.69 -13.52
C LEU A 102 0.93 0.52 -13.21
N THR A 103 0.89 -0.55 -14.03
CA THR A 103 1.73 -1.74 -13.84
C THR A 103 3.22 -1.38 -13.92
N ARG A 104 3.63 -0.58 -14.90
CA ARG A 104 5.02 -0.15 -15.06
C ARG A 104 5.53 0.65 -13.86
N LEU A 105 4.74 1.59 -13.36
CA LEU A 105 5.14 2.43 -12.22
C LEU A 105 5.05 1.67 -10.89
N SER A 106 4.13 0.72 -10.77
CA SER A 106 3.99 -0.13 -9.58
C SER A 106 4.97 -1.30 -9.57
N SER A 107 5.62 -1.64 -10.68
CA SER A 107 6.63 -2.71 -10.76
C SER A 107 7.87 -2.43 -9.89
N ILE A 108 8.10 -1.17 -9.52
CA ILE A 108 9.12 -0.78 -8.53
C ILE A 108 8.88 -1.51 -7.19
N PHE A 109 7.62 -1.88 -6.91
CA PHE A 109 7.18 -2.52 -5.66
C PHE A 109 6.73 -3.97 -5.84
N ASP A 110 6.84 -4.56 -7.04
CA ASP A 110 6.43 -5.95 -7.41
C ASP A 110 4.99 -6.32 -7.00
N VAL A 111 4.10 -5.33 -6.89
CA VAL A 111 2.76 -5.51 -6.33
C VAL A 111 1.69 -5.69 -7.38
N VAL A 112 1.84 -5.05 -8.55
CA VAL A 112 0.81 -4.99 -9.59
C VAL A 112 1.27 -5.67 -10.86
N SER A 113 0.42 -6.50 -11.43
CA SER A 113 0.65 -7.16 -12.72
C SER A 113 -0.59 -7.12 -13.59
N THR A 114 -0.40 -7.19 -14.90
CA THR A 114 -1.49 -7.37 -15.87
C THR A 114 -1.29 -8.65 -16.65
N SER A 115 -2.40 -9.33 -16.98
CA SER A 115 -2.40 -10.46 -17.93
C SER A 115 -3.61 -10.35 -18.84
N VAL A 116 -3.45 -10.84 -20.09
CA VAL A 116 -4.52 -10.87 -21.09
C VAL A 116 -4.83 -12.33 -21.41
N GLU A 117 -6.07 -12.74 -21.19
CA GLU A 117 -6.53 -14.10 -21.45
C GLU A 117 -8.00 -14.08 -21.91
N ASN A 118 -8.32 -14.80 -22.96
CA ASN A 118 -9.69 -15.02 -23.46
C ASN A 118 -10.50 -13.73 -23.67
N GLY A 119 -9.88 -12.66 -24.20
CA GLY A 119 -10.54 -11.38 -24.45
C GLY A 119 -10.83 -10.58 -23.17
N GLN A 120 -10.17 -10.92 -22.09
CA GLN A 120 -10.21 -10.23 -20.81
C GLN A 120 -8.82 -9.80 -20.37
N VAL A 121 -8.74 -8.69 -19.65
CA VAL A 121 -7.52 -8.16 -19.07
C VAL A 121 -7.69 -8.09 -17.56
N ASP A 122 -6.87 -8.84 -16.86
CA ASP A 122 -6.80 -8.84 -15.42
C ASP A 122 -5.72 -7.87 -14.95
N LEU A 123 -6.09 -6.92 -14.13
CA LEU A 123 -5.20 -6.17 -13.26
C LEU A 123 -5.19 -6.86 -11.90
N ARG A 124 -4.04 -7.42 -11.52
CA ARG A 124 -3.87 -8.19 -10.28
C ARG A 124 -2.92 -7.47 -9.35
N TRP A 125 -3.20 -7.51 -8.05
CA TRP A 125 -2.26 -7.05 -7.03
C TRP A 125 -2.29 -7.96 -5.82
N ASP A 126 -1.09 -8.17 -5.28
CA ASP A 126 -0.89 -9.01 -4.11
C ASP A 126 0.14 -8.34 -3.21
N TYR A 127 -0.19 -8.20 -1.95
CA TYR A 127 0.71 -7.67 -0.94
C TYR A 127 1.54 -8.78 -0.26
N GLY A 128 1.51 -9.98 -0.83
CA GLY A 128 2.14 -11.17 -0.27
C GLY A 128 1.45 -11.66 1.00
N SER A 129 1.97 -12.74 1.55
CA SER A 129 1.49 -13.28 2.83
C SER A 129 2.04 -12.40 3.96
N GLN A 130 1.47 -11.21 4.15
CA GLN A 130 1.79 -10.28 5.24
C GLN A 130 1.30 -10.79 6.60
N GLY A 131 1.22 -12.11 6.75
CA GLY A 131 0.70 -12.74 7.94
C GLY A 131 -0.79 -12.45 8.14
N LYS A 132 -1.19 -12.07 9.35
CA LYS A 132 -2.59 -11.79 9.69
C LYS A 132 -2.99 -10.30 9.52
N LEU A 133 -2.33 -9.54 8.64
CA LEU A 133 -2.69 -8.15 8.41
C LEU A 133 -4.05 -8.05 7.70
N ASP A 134 -4.95 -7.27 8.27
CA ASP A 134 -6.21 -6.94 7.60
C ASP A 134 -5.99 -5.79 6.61
N LEU A 135 -5.72 -6.13 5.36
CA LEU A 135 -5.56 -5.17 4.25
C LEU A 135 -6.86 -4.94 3.47
N ARG A 136 -8.00 -5.39 4.01
CA ARG A 136 -9.31 -5.27 3.36
C ARG A 136 -9.60 -3.84 2.92
N HIS A 137 -9.63 -2.91 3.83
CA HIS A 137 -9.97 -1.52 3.54
C HIS A 137 -9.02 -0.86 2.55
N TRP A 138 -7.72 -1.17 2.65
CA TRP A 138 -6.74 -0.67 1.70
C TRP A 138 -6.99 -1.23 0.30
N SER A 139 -7.24 -2.53 0.17
CA SER A 139 -7.53 -3.17 -1.12
C SER A 139 -8.83 -2.64 -1.73
N GLU A 140 -9.88 -2.49 -0.94
CA GLU A 140 -11.17 -1.91 -1.35
C GLU A 140 -11.01 -0.45 -1.78
N PHE A 141 -10.26 0.35 -1.01
CA PHE A 141 -9.97 1.74 -1.29
C PHE A 141 -9.27 1.91 -2.65
N ILE A 142 -8.17 1.21 -2.87
CA ILE A 142 -7.40 1.32 -4.12
C ILE A 142 -8.22 0.86 -5.32
N ALA A 143 -8.94 -0.26 -5.22
CA ALA A 143 -9.80 -0.75 -6.29
C ALA A 143 -10.92 0.25 -6.62
N ALA A 144 -11.62 0.76 -5.61
CA ALA A 144 -12.71 1.70 -5.79
C ALA A 144 -12.23 3.06 -6.35
N LEU A 145 -11.11 3.57 -5.85
CA LEU A 145 -10.49 4.80 -6.35
C LEU A 145 -10.11 4.66 -7.83
N LEU A 146 -9.47 3.56 -8.22
CA LEU A 146 -9.06 3.30 -9.58
C LEU A 146 -10.29 3.19 -10.51
N VAL A 147 -11.25 2.32 -10.20
CA VAL A 147 -12.44 2.11 -11.03
C VAL A 147 -13.24 3.40 -11.18
N ARG A 148 -13.48 4.13 -10.11
CA ARG A 148 -14.20 5.40 -10.16
C ARG A 148 -13.48 6.42 -11.03
N SER A 149 -12.17 6.50 -10.90
CA SER A 149 -11.37 7.46 -11.67
C SER A 149 -11.34 7.09 -13.15
N LEU A 150 -11.14 5.83 -13.49
CA LEU A 150 -11.17 5.37 -14.88
C LEU A 150 -12.56 5.59 -15.52
N LYS A 151 -13.65 5.35 -14.79
CA LYS A 151 -15.00 5.70 -15.25
C LYS A 151 -15.16 7.19 -15.56
N THR A 152 -14.59 8.05 -14.72
CA THR A 152 -14.67 9.51 -14.90
C THR A 152 -13.83 9.99 -16.08
N LEU A 153 -12.65 9.42 -16.27
CA LEU A 153 -11.69 9.82 -17.30
C LEU A 153 -11.99 9.21 -18.67
N SER A 154 -12.60 8.02 -18.72
CA SER A 154 -12.93 7.35 -19.97
C SER A 154 -14.07 8.06 -20.70
N THR A 155 -14.03 8.02 -22.04
CA THR A 155 -15.13 8.50 -22.89
C THR A 155 -16.25 7.48 -23.01
N GLY A 156 -16.02 6.22 -22.64
CA GLY A 156 -16.97 5.12 -22.62
C GLY A 156 -17.22 4.59 -21.20
N THR A 157 -17.59 3.33 -21.10
CA THR A 157 -17.86 2.65 -19.83
C THR A 157 -16.66 1.82 -19.40
N ALA A 158 -15.66 2.46 -18.75
CA ALA A 158 -14.53 1.75 -18.15
C ALA A 158 -14.97 1.05 -16.84
N THR A 159 -15.83 0.02 -16.95
CA THR A 159 -16.32 -0.77 -15.83
C THR A 159 -15.70 -2.15 -15.82
N PRO A 160 -15.20 -2.64 -14.67
CA PRO A 160 -14.76 -4.02 -14.58
C PRO A 160 -15.93 -4.97 -14.81
N VAL A 161 -15.66 -6.14 -15.41
CA VAL A 161 -16.63 -7.24 -15.58
C VAL A 161 -16.55 -8.23 -14.41
N ALA A 162 -15.44 -8.22 -13.68
CA ALA A 162 -15.29 -8.97 -12.44
C ALA A 162 -14.37 -8.20 -11.48
N VAL A 163 -14.64 -8.35 -10.18
CA VAL A 163 -13.82 -7.85 -9.09
C VAL A 163 -13.66 -9.00 -8.10
N GLU A 164 -12.45 -9.24 -7.63
CA GLU A 164 -12.15 -10.30 -6.66
C GLU A 164 -11.21 -9.77 -5.58
N PHE A 165 -11.50 -10.10 -4.34
CA PHE A 165 -10.69 -9.75 -3.18
C PHE A 165 -10.22 -11.01 -2.43
N THR A 166 -9.05 -10.93 -1.81
CA THR A 166 -8.50 -12.02 -0.99
C THR A 166 -9.19 -12.15 0.37
N HIS A 167 -9.73 -11.06 0.90
CA HIS A 167 -10.41 -11.04 2.20
C HIS A 167 -11.80 -11.68 2.17
N ALA A 168 -12.36 -11.92 3.35
CA ALA A 168 -13.73 -12.43 3.50
C ALA A 168 -14.77 -11.32 3.22
N PRO A 169 -16.00 -11.69 2.76
CA PRO A 169 -17.06 -10.72 2.57
C PRO A 169 -17.47 -10.06 3.88
N GLN A 170 -17.84 -8.76 3.79
CA GLN A 170 -18.49 -8.06 4.89
C GLN A 170 -20.02 -8.21 4.80
N ALA A 171 -20.69 -7.95 5.92
CA ALA A 171 -22.16 -8.05 6.00
C ALA A 171 -22.85 -7.09 5.02
N ALA A 172 -22.29 -5.87 4.79
CA ALA A 172 -22.82 -4.89 3.86
C ALA A 172 -22.10 -4.98 2.51
N SER A 173 -22.75 -5.49 1.48
CA SER A 173 -22.23 -5.54 0.10
C SER A 173 -22.57 -4.30 -0.72
N GLU A 174 -23.45 -3.43 -0.23
CA GLU A 174 -23.98 -2.29 -0.98
C GLU A 174 -22.88 -1.28 -1.39
N PRO A 175 -21.92 -0.86 -0.52
CA PRO A 175 -20.85 0.05 -0.93
C PRO A 175 -19.99 -0.50 -2.07
N ALA A 176 -19.72 -1.81 -2.08
CA ALA A 176 -18.99 -2.46 -3.15
C ALA A 176 -19.76 -2.46 -4.48
N VAL A 177 -21.08 -2.73 -4.44
CA VAL A 177 -21.93 -2.68 -5.63
C VAL A 177 -22.00 -1.26 -6.19
N LEU A 178 -22.09 -0.24 -5.34
CA LEU A 178 -22.07 1.16 -5.76
C LEU A 178 -20.73 1.53 -6.43
N ALA A 179 -19.60 1.08 -5.87
CA ALA A 179 -18.27 1.36 -6.38
C ALA A 179 -18.02 0.71 -7.76
N PHE A 180 -18.38 -0.56 -7.91
CA PHE A 180 -18.01 -1.37 -9.07
C PHE A 180 -19.15 -1.58 -10.08
N GLY A 181 -20.41 -1.42 -9.69
CA GLY A 181 -21.57 -1.78 -10.51
C GLY A 181 -21.87 -3.29 -10.53
N LEU A 182 -21.16 -4.08 -9.73
CA LEU A 182 -21.31 -5.53 -9.60
C LEU A 182 -20.93 -5.97 -8.18
N ARG A 183 -21.29 -7.19 -7.82
CA ARG A 183 -20.88 -7.79 -6.54
C ARG A 183 -19.49 -8.42 -6.70
N PRO A 184 -18.49 -8.04 -5.86
CA PRO A 184 -17.19 -8.68 -5.87
C PRO A 184 -17.25 -10.14 -5.44
N GLY A 185 -16.33 -10.96 -5.97
CA GLY A 185 -15.94 -12.23 -5.38
C GLY A 185 -15.00 -11.99 -4.18
N TYR A 186 -15.02 -12.91 -3.23
CA TYR A 186 -14.21 -12.84 -2.01
C TYR A 186 -13.47 -14.14 -1.77
N ARG A 187 -12.45 -14.12 -0.91
CA ARG A 187 -11.58 -15.26 -0.61
C ARG A 187 -10.82 -15.78 -1.83
N GLY A 188 -10.55 -14.86 -2.77
CA GLY A 188 -9.70 -15.14 -3.93
C GLY A 188 -8.25 -15.36 -3.53
N ARG A 189 -7.45 -15.86 -4.47
CA ARG A 189 -6.00 -16.04 -4.27
C ARG A 189 -5.24 -14.73 -4.36
N VAL A 190 -5.74 -13.79 -5.16
CA VAL A 190 -5.17 -12.45 -5.39
C VAL A 190 -6.31 -11.43 -5.50
N ASN A 191 -6.04 -10.17 -5.22
CA ASN A 191 -6.99 -9.12 -5.54
C ASN A 191 -6.94 -8.87 -7.05
N ARG A 192 -8.11 -8.65 -7.68
CA ARG A 192 -8.21 -8.58 -9.13
C ARG A 192 -9.35 -7.67 -9.60
N LEU A 193 -9.06 -6.88 -10.64
CA LEU A 193 -10.04 -6.20 -11.47
C LEU A 193 -9.92 -6.76 -12.88
N THR A 194 -11.02 -7.25 -13.44
CA THR A 194 -11.08 -7.78 -14.82
C THR A 194 -11.84 -6.83 -15.71
N PHE A 195 -11.23 -6.44 -16.84
CA PHE A 195 -11.83 -5.60 -17.87
C PHE A 195 -11.98 -6.41 -19.16
N ARG A 196 -12.89 -5.99 -20.07
CA ARG A 196 -12.91 -6.56 -21.41
C ARG A 196 -11.74 -6.00 -22.23
N GLU A 197 -11.08 -6.83 -22.99
CA GLU A 197 -9.96 -6.40 -23.83
C GLU A 197 -10.39 -5.31 -24.85
N GLN A 198 -11.59 -5.41 -25.40
CA GLN A 198 -12.14 -4.40 -26.30
C GLN A 198 -12.29 -3.02 -25.67
N ASP A 199 -12.45 -2.93 -24.34
CA ASP A 199 -12.61 -1.66 -23.62
C ASP A 199 -11.27 -0.93 -23.45
N LEU A 200 -10.14 -1.62 -23.65
CA LEU A 200 -8.80 -1.03 -23.51
C LEU A 200 -8.50 0.06 -24.54
N ALA A 201 -9.15 0.03 -25.69
CA ALA A 201 -9.02 1.05 -26.74
C ALA A 201 -9.80 2.35 -26.42
N GLN A 202 -10.59 2.39 -25.33
CA GLN A 202 -11.36 3.57 -24.97
C GLN A 202 -10.41 4.73 -24.64
N PRO A 203 -10.56 5.90 -25.29
CA PRO A 203 -9.72 7.06 -25.03
C PRO A 203 -10.07 7.70 -23.66
N LEU A 204 -9.06 8.26 -23.03
CA LEU A 204 -9.21 9.04 -21.82
C LEU A 204 -9.32 10.52 -22.15
N ARG A 205 -10.26 11.24 -21.51
CA ARG A 205 -10.53 12.66 -21.73
C ARG A 205 -9.38 13.57 -21.32
N SER A 206 -8.55 13.11 -20.40
CA SER A 206 -7.41 13.83 -19.85
C SER A 206 -6.08 13.45 -20.52
N ALA A 207 -6.14 12.74 -21.66
CA ALA A 207 -4.98 12.29 -22.40
C ALA A 207 -4.02 13.45 -22.73
N ASP A 208 -2.76 13.29 -22.37
CA ASP A 208 -1.66 14.23 -22.67
C ASP A 208 -0.36 13.44 -22.82
N ALA A 209 -0.05 13.05 -24.06
CA ALA A 209 1.15 12.27 -24.37
C ALA A 209 2.45 12.99 -23.99
N GLY A 210 2.46 14.33 -24.07
CA GLY A 210 3.60 15.13 -23.64
C GLY A 210 3.85 15.05 -22.15
N LEU A 211 2.79 15.24 -21.37
CA LEU A 211 2.84 15.11 -19.90
C LEU A 211 3.19 13.66 -19.49
N LEU A 212 2.55 12.65 -20.10
CA LEU A 212 2.84 11.24 -19.79
C LEU A 212 4.33 10.94 -19.99
N ARG A 213 4.91 11.35 -21.11
CA ARG A 213 6.34 11.15 -21.38
C ARG A 213 7.21 11.78 -20.31
N LEU A 214 6.96 13.04 -19.94
CA LEU A 214 7.71 13.73 -18.89
C LEU A 214 7.62 13.02 -17.54
N LEU A 215 6.42 12.54 -17.18
CA LEU A 215 6.20 11.83 -15.93
C LEU A 215 6.92 10.47 -15.93
N LEU A 216 6.91 9.73 -17.04
CA LEU A 216 7.62 8.47 -17.17
C LEU A 216 9.15 8.65 -17.16
N GLU A 217 9.68 9.71 -17.81
CA GLU A 217 11.09 10.08 -17.75
C GLU A 217 11.50 10.44 -16.31
N HIS A 218 10.66 11.21 -15.62
CA HIS A 218 10.89 11.56 -14.22
C HIS A 218 10.88 10.33 -13.30
N ALA A 219 9.91 9.41 -13.49
CA ALA A 219 9.86 8.15 -12.76
C ALA A 219 11.14 7.33 -12.96
N GLU A 220 11.65 7.28 -14.20
CA GLU A 220 12.90 6.57 -14.52
C GLU A 220 14.12 7.23 -13.87
N LEU A 221 14.15 8.56 -13.78
CA LEU A 221 15.20 9.29 -13.05
C LEU A 221 15.14 9.00 -11.55
N LEU A 222 13.94 8.94 -10.97
CA LEU A 222 13.76 8.55 -9.57
C LEU A 222 14.23 7.10 -9.35
N ARG A 223 13.93 6.20 -10.27
CA ARG A 223 14.36 4.79 -10.22
C ARG A 223 15.89 4.64 -10.32
N ARG A 224 16.55 5.48 -11.11
CA ARG A 224 18.01 5.47 -11.31
C ARG A 224 18.78 6.20 -10.21
N ARG A 225 18.12 7.06 -9.46
CA ARG A 225 18.76 7.61 -8.26
C ARG A 225 18.99 6.43 -7.34
N PRO A 226 20.26 6.14 -6.94
CA PRO A 226 20.48 5.20 -5.87
C PRO A 226 19.68 5.74 -4.69
N ASP A 227 18.64 5.02 -4.40
CA ASP A 227 17.61 5.44 -3.46
C ASP A 227 18.27 5.83 -2.14
N ARG A 228 18.06 7.06 -1.72
CA ARG A 228 18.30 7.38 -0.30
C ARG A 228 17.39 6.52 0.60
N ASN A 229 16.35 5.88 0.05
CA ASN A 229 15.38 5.06 0.78
C ASN A 229 15.47 3.55 0.48
N SER A 230 16.03 3.09 -0.65
CA SER A 230 16.21 1.64 -0.91
C SER A 230 17.62 1.15 -0.60
N ASN A 231 18.56 2.04 -0.33
CA ASN A 231 19.89 1.75 0.21
C ASN A 231 20.05 2.19 1.67
N ASP A 232 18.99 2.54 2.34
CA ASP A 232 19.03 2.66 3.80
C ASP A 232 19.29 1.25 4.33
N LEU A 233 20.52 1.03 4.72
CA LEU A 233 20.95 -0.23 5.32
C LEU A 233 20.06 -0.56 6.51
N SER A 234 19.53 0.46 7.21
CA SER A 234 18.56 0.35 8.28
C SER A 234 17.28 -0.35 7.85
N ILE A 235 16.70 -0.05 6.68
CA ILE A 235 15.49 -0.73 6.16
C ILE A 235 15.80 -2.19 5.82
N THR A 236 16.97 -2.44 5.19
CA THR A 236 17.38 -3.82 4.88
C THR A 236 17.60 -4.62 6.16
N VAL A 237 18.22 -4.00 7.18
CA VAL A 237 18.44 -4.61 8.49
C VAL A 237 17.12 -4.85 9.22
N GLU A 238 16.19 -3.91 9.20
CA GLU A 238 14.85 -4.05 9.78
C GLU A 238 14.12 -5.25 9.19
N ARG A 239 14.17 -5.40 7.87
CA ARG A 239 13.60 -6.56 7.18
C ARG A 239 14.21 -7.87 7.63
N LEU A 240 15.55 -7.96 7.65
CA LEU A 240 16.26 -9.17 8.07
C LEU A 240 15.98 -9.52 9.54
N ILE A 241 15.79 -8.51 10.39
CA ILE A 241 15.38 -8.70 11.78
C ILE A 241 13.96 -9.29 11.82
N MET A 242 13.00 -8.73 11.06
CA MET A 242 11.63 -9.24 11.02
C MET A 242 11.58 -10.69 10.53
N ASP A 243 12.33 -11.02 9.49
CA ASP A 243 12.42 -12.37 8.95
C ASP A 243 13.06 -13.35 9.98
N GLY A 244 14.12 -12.93 10.65
CA GLY A 244 14.81 -13.75 11.66
C GLY A 244 14.01 -13.93 12.96
N MET A 245 13.14 -12.98 13.34
CA MET A 245 12.27 -13.12 14.52
C MET A 245 11.19 -14.19 14.35
N SER A 246 10.84 -14.56 13.11
CA SER A 246 9.92 -15.67 12.84
C SER A 246 10.55 -17.02 13.23
N ASP A 247 11.87 -17.14 13.24
CA ASP A 247 12.64 -18.33 13.56
C ASP A 247 13.30 -18.29 14.98
N GLY A 248 13.02 -17.23 15.76
CA GLY A 248 13.36 -17.12 17.18
C GLY A 248 14.61 -16.31 17.51
N GLU A 249 15.45 -15.93 16.56
CA GLU A 249 16.66 -15.13 16.82
C GLU A 249 17.02 -14.19 15.67
N ALA A 250 17.04 -12.88 15.95
CA ALA A 250 17.65 -11.88 15.08
C ALA A 250 18.86 -11.26 15.81
N SER A 251 20.07 -11.69 15.48
CA SER A 251 21.30 -11.15 16.07
C SER A 251 22.05 -10.26 15.07
N LEU A 252 22.83 -9.31 15.60
CA LEU A 252 23.73 -8.47 14.79
C LEU A 252 24.68 -9.31 13.94
N ALA A 253 25.15 -10.47 14.46
CA ALA A 253 26.04 -11.36 13.77
C ALA A 253 25.37 -11.99 12.53
N GLN A 254 24.20 -12.57 12.72
CA GLN A 254 23.44 -13.20 11.63
C GLN A 254 23.08 -12.20 10.53
N VAL A 255 22.61 -11.01 10.91
CA VAL A 255 22.25 -9.96 9.94
C VAL A 255 23.51 -9.45 9.20
N ALA A 256 24.65 -9.33 9.88
CA ALA A 256 25.90 -8.96 9.25
C ALA A 256 26.38 -10.03 8.24
N ASP A 257 26.27 -11.31 8.60
CA ASP A 257 26.62 -12.44 7.72
C ASP A 257 25.72 -12.50 6.48
N LEU A 258 24.39 -12.29 6.64
CA LEU A 258 23.45 -12.24 5.53
C LEU A 258 23.70 -11.07 4.54
N LEU A 259 24.38 -10.02 5.01
CA LEU A 259 24.76 -8.84 4.22
C LEU A 259 26.21 -8.91 3.71
N ASP A 260 26.90 -10.03 3.89
CA ASP A 260 28.34 -10.17 3.57
C ASP A 260 29.21 -9.08 4.21
N MET A 261 28.89 -8.69 5.45
CA MET A 261 29.56 -7.62 6.19
C MET A 261 30.08 -8.10 7.54
N SER A 262 31.16 -7.49 8.04
CA SER A 262 31.50 -7.63 9.46
C SER A 262 30.54 -6.84 10.33
N GLN A 263 30.28 -7.31 11.57
CA GLN A 263 29.43 -6.59 12.54
C GLN A 263 29.87 -5.13 12.76
N ARG A 264 31.18 -4.89 12.74
CA ARG A 264 31.80 -3.55 12.85
C ARG A 264 31.41 -2.67 11.65
N THR A 265 31.44 -3.24 10.43
CA THR A 265 31.09 -2.52 9.20
C THR A 265 29.62 -2.18 9.20
N LEU A 266 28.76 -3.14 9.57
CA LEU A 266 27.32 -2.95 9.68
C LEU A 266 27.00 -1.84 10.69
N SER A 267 27.54 -1.93 11.91
CA SER A 267 27.30 -0.93 12.96
C SER A 267 27.76 0.47 12.56
N ARG A 268 28.92 0.59 11.89
CA ARG A 268 29.44 1.88 11.41
C ARG A 268 28.55 2.49 10.34
N LYS A 269 28.04 1.68 9.41
CA LYS A 269 27.13 2.15 8.35
C LYS A 269 25.80 2.60 8.93
N LEU A 270 25.19 1.82 9.84
CA LEU A 270 23.97 2.20 10.53
C LEU A 270 24.12 3.49 11.36
N ALA A 271 25.27 3.65 12.04
CA ALA A 271 25.58 4.90 12.74
C ALA A 271 25.68 6.09 11.77
N GLY A 272 26.18 5.89 10.54
CA GLY A 272 26.19 6.90 9.48
C GLY A 272 24.79 7.29 8.99
N GLU A 273 23.80 6.40 9.14
CA GLU A 273 22.39 6.64 8.87
C GLU A 273 21.62 7.20 10.08
N GLY A 274 22.33 7.47 11.19
CA GLY A 274 21.73 8.03 12.41
C GLY A 274 20.98 7.01 13.28
N THR A 275 21.19 5.69 13.07
CA THR A 275 20.53 4.62 13.81
C THR A 275 21.52 3.54 14.29
N SER A 276 21.02 2.49 14.93
CA SER A 276 21.80 1.33 15.34
C SER A 276 20.98 0.04 15.19
N PHE A 277 21.65 -1.11 15.09
CA PHE A 277 20.97 -2.42 15.05
C PHE A 277 20.00 -2.60 16.22
N PHE A 278 20.39 -2.21 17.43
CA PHE A 278 19.56 -2.35 18.62
C PHE A 278 18.35 -1.40 18.59
N ALA A 279 18.49 -0.19 18.07
CA ALA A 279 17.36 0.74 17.90
C ALA A 279 16.32 0.21 16.90
N ILE A 280 16.79 -0.39 15.80
CA ILE A 280 15.94 -1.04 14.80
C ILE A 280 15.24 -2.26 15.42
N LEU A 281 15.98 -3.14 16.09
CA LEU A 281 15.44 -4.33 16.76
C LEU A 281 14.38 -3.98 17.81
N GLU A 282 14.59 -2.94 18.60
CA GLU A 282 13.63 -2.44 19.58
C GLU A 282 12.37 -1.91 18.90
N GLY A 283 12.51 -1.18 17.78
CA GLY A 283 11.38 -0.70 16.97
C GLY A 283 10.53 -1.86 16.45
N VAL A 284 11.18 -2.89 15.88
CA VAL A 284 10.51 -4.09 15.39
C VAL A 284 9.79 -4.84 16.50
N ARG A 285 10.46 -5.07 17.65
CA ARG A 285 9.86 -5.74 18.82
C ARG A 285 8.65 -4.97 19.35
N LYS A 286 8.75 -3.66 19.46
CA LYS A 286 7.64 -2.81 19.90
C LYS A 286 6.46 -2.91 18.95
N SER A 287 6.69 -2.87 17.63
CA SER A 287 5.65 -3.00 16.63
C SER A 287 4.97 -4.36 16.67
N LEU A 288 5.75 -5.44 16.86
CA LEU A 288 5.23 -6.80 17.01
C LEU A 288 4.43 -6.97 18.31
N ALA A 289 4.94 -6.43 19.43
CA ALA A 289 4.25 -6.49 20.72
C ALA A 289 2.90 -5.76 20.66
N LEU A 290 2.86 -4.55 20.10
CA LEU A 290 1.62 -3.81 19.87
C LEU A 290 0.64 -4.59 19.00
N ARG A 291 1.12 -5.26 17.93
CA ARG A 291 0.32 -6.10 17.07
C ARG A 291 -0.31 -7.28 17.85
N TYR A 292 0.48 -8.00 18.65
CA TYR A 292 -0.03 -9.13 19.46
C TYR A 292 -1.03 -8.68 20.54
N LEU A 293 -0.79 -7.51 21.17
CA LEU A 293 -1.72 -6.92 22.12
C LEU A 293 -3.07 -6.55 21.48
N HIS A 294 -3.05 -6.04 20.24
CA HIS A 294 -4.29 -5.72 19.52
C HIS A 294 -5.07 -6.95 19.04
N GLN A 295 -4.37 -8.07 18.78
CA GLN A 295 -4.99 -9.30 18.29
C GLN A 295 -5.62 -10.13 19.40
N ASN A 296 -5.33 -9.83 20.70
CA ASN A 296 -5.77 -10.60 21.87
C ASN A 296 -5.51 -12.14 21.78
N GLU A 297 -4.57 -12.56 20.91
CA GLU A 297 -4.30 -13.97 20.61
C GLU A 297 -3.20 -14.56 21.51
N LYS A 298 -2.41 -13.72 22.16
CA LYS A 298 -1.29 -14.12 23.03
C LYS A 298 -1.39 -13.45 24.39
N SER A 299 -1.03 -14.18 25.43
CA SER A 299 -0.87 -13.63 26.77
C SER A 299 0.32 -12.67 26.83
N LEU A 300 0.32 -11.75 27.82
CA LEU A 300 1.44 -10.83 28.04
C LEU A 300 2.78 -11.56 28.22
N SER A 301 2.79 -12.75 28.82
CA SER A 301 3.98 -13.58 28.95
C SER A 301 4.47 -14.09 27.61
N GLU A 302 3.60 -14.57 26.73
CA GLU A 302 3.98 -15.02 25.39
C GLU A 302 4.47 -13.88 24.49
N ILE A 303 3.93 -12.67 24.67
CA ILE A 303 4.39 -11.47 23.95
C ILE A 303 5.78 -11.06 24.42
N SER A 304 6.10 -11.22 25.70
CA SER A 304 7.42 -10.86 26.24
C SER A 304 8.55 -11.80 25.81
N PHE A 305 8.22 -13.01 25.33
CA PHE A 305 9.16 -14.01 24.82
C PHE A 305 9.25 -14.06 23.28
N ALA A 306 8.41 -13.32 22.56
CA ALA A 306 8.39 -13.23 21.12
C ALA A 306 9.15 -11.99 20.61
#